data_b0a298bcb9a9a2b7825b90a0bc9d0404
#
_entry.id   b0a298bcb9a9a2b7825b90a0bc9d0404
#
_cell.length_a   1.000
_cell.length_b   1.000
_cell.length_c   1.000
_cell.angle_alpha   90.00
_cell.angle_beta   90.00
_cell.angle_gamma   90.00
#
_symmetry.space_group_name_H-M   'P 1'
#
loop_
_entity.id
_entity.type
_entity.pdbx_description
1 polymer ?
#
loop_
_entity_poly.entity_id
_entity_poly.type
_entity_poly.pdbx_seq_one_letter_code
_entity_poly.pdbx_strand_id
1 'polypeptide(L)'
;MGNPFPGAPPNETPHFRATITRFYMSRFPITNAHFEAFDPSHKSRRAPAAGDRHPVLYVSSLDAIKFCQWLSMRERKKYRLPTEAEWEYAAKGTDGRRYPWGNFDKRGDLANFADKNTSFAWSDRQVDDGYAESSPVGSFPRGVSPFGIEDMAGNVWEWCGDFFESYKPTSKIDPRGPTNGTKRVYRGGSWKSRFASLRTTARSANLPNFSCNDLGFRIVCECE
;
A
#
# COMPACT_ATOMS: atom_id res chain seq x y z
N MET A 1 -6.65 -10.91 10.00
CA MET A 1 -6.65 -10.48 8.60
C MET A 1 -8.08 -10.49 8.07
N GLY A 2 -8.45 -9.56 7.20
CA GLY A 2 -9.80 -9.35 6.72
C GLY A 2 -10.65 -8.42 7.60
N ASN A 3 -11.85 -8.12 7.15
CA ASN A 3 -12.75 -7.12 7.73
C ASN A 3 -13.79 -7.79 8.66
N PRO A 4 -13.74 -7.52 9.97
CA PRO A 4 -14.66 -8.11 10.93
C PRO A 4 -15.99 -7.35 11.04
N PHE A 5 -16.15 -6.20 10.38
CA PHE A 5 -17.32 -5.34 10.58
C PHE A 5 -18.52 -5.79 9.73
N PRO A 6 -19.76 -5.65 10.24
CA PRO A 6 -20.97 -5.90 9.45
C PRO A 6 -20.99 -5.07 8.16
N GLY A 7 -21.45 -5.67 7.06
CA GLY A 7 -21.51 -5.01 5.74
C GLY A 7 -20.15 -4.88 5.05
N ALA A 8 -19.13 -5.60 5.49
CA ALA A 8 -17.84 -5.65 4.85
C ALA A 8 -17.94 -6.12 3.38
N PRO A 9 -17.13 -5.56 2.47
CA PRO A 9 -17.08 -6.04 1.09
C PRO A 9 -16.76 -7.54 1.01
N PRO A 10 -17.37 -8.29 0.07
CA PRO A 10 -17.14 -9.74 -0.04
C PRO A 10 -15.66 -10.13 -0.22
N ASN A 11 -14.88 -9.31 -0.89
CA ASN A 11 -13.44 -9.56 -1.09
C ASN A 11 -12.58 -9.32 0.16
N GLU A 12 -13.14 -8.70 1.21
CA GLU A 12 -12.50 -8.49 2.51
C GLU A 12 -12.91 -9.53 3.56
N THR A 13 -13.78 -10.50 3.20
CA THR A 13 -14.34 -11.51 4.09
C THR A 13 -14.06 -12.92 3.60
N PRO A 14 -14.15 -13.94 4.48
CA PRO A 14 -14.26 -13.84 5.95
C PRO A 14 -12.99 -13.31 6.59
N HIS A 15 -13.10 -12.72 7.79
CA HIS A 15 -11.90 -12.43 8.56
C HIS A 15 -11.35 -13.72 9.20
N PHE A 16 -10.02 -13.78 9.38
CA PHE A 16 -9.37 -14.92 10.00
C PHE A 16 -8.12 -14.48 10.78
N ARG A 17 -7.67 -15.36 11.70
CA ARG A 17 -6.46 -15.12 12.47
C ARG A 17 -5.23 -15.43 11.63
N ALA A 18 -4.31 -14.48 11.49
CA ALA A 18 -2.99 -14.66 10.92
C ALA A 18 -1.94 -14.40 12.00
N THR A 19 -0.98 -15.31 12.14
CA THR A 19 0.22 -15.09 12.95
C THR A 19 1.34 -14.68 12.00
N ILE A 20 1.98 -13.55 12.27
CA ILE A 20 3.04 -13.00 11.42
C ILE A 20 4.34 -13.05 12.20
N THR A 21 5.38 -13.66 11.64
CA THR A 21 6.72 -13.62 12.18
C THR A 21 7.38 -12.25 11.97
N ARG A 22 8.46 -12.00 12.70
CA ARG A 22 9.15 -10.72 12.66
C ARG A 22 9.70 -10.43 11.26
N PHE A 23 9.52 -9.19 10.80
CA PHE A 23 10.07 -8.65 9.55
C PHE A 23 10.37 -7.16 9.71
N TYR A 24 11.18 -6.61 8.82
CA TYR A 24 11.37 -5.17 8.67
C TYR A 24 10.58 -4.68 7.46
N MET A 25 9.93 -3.53 7.57
CA MET A 25 9.20 -2.89 6.48
C MET A 25 9.70 -1.47 6.28
N SER A 26 9.80 -1.01 5.04
CA SER A 26 10.12 0.38 4.75
C SER A 26 9.07 1.31 5.35
N ARG A 27 9.54 2.38 6.03
CA ARG A 27 8.64 3.37 6.66
C ARG A 27 7.71 4.03 5.65
N PHE A 28 8.19 4.24 4.42
CA PHE A 28 7.48 4.88 3.32
C PHE A 28 7.38 3.96 2.10
N PRO A 29 6.46 4.24 1.15
CA PRO A 29 6.53 3.69 -0.20
C PRO A 29 7.89 4.01 -0.86
N ILE A 30 8.31 3.20 -1.82
CA ILE A 30 9.50 3.47 -2.63
C ILE A 30 9.28 4.76 -3.43
N THR A 31 10.24 5.68 -3.33
CA THR A 31 10.16 6.99 -3.98
C THR A 31 10.77 6.96 -5.39
N ASN A 32 10.50 8.01 -6.17
CA ASN A 32 11.12 8.22 -7.47
C ASN A 32 12.65 8.14 -7.39
N ALA A 33 13.29 8.84 -6.44
CA ALA A 33 14.73 8.78 -6.28
C ALA A 33 15.26 7.37 -6.01
N HIS A 34 14.56 6.57 -5.19
CA HIS A 34 14.96 5.20 -4.91
C HIS A 34 14.83 4.31 -6.16
N PHE A 35 13.71 4.42 -6.88
CA PHE A 35 13.49 3.58 -8.05
C PHE A 35 14.39 3.94 -9.22
N GLU A 36 14.67 5.21 -9.45
CA GLU A 36 15.55 5.70 -10.51
C GLU A 36 17.02 5.37 -10.26
N ALA A 37 17.42 5.07 -9.03
CA ALA A 37 18.73 4.48 -8.75
C ALA A 37 18.86 3.06 -9.33
N PHE A 38 17.74 2.36 -9.51
CA PHE A 38 17.65 1.06 -10.17
C PHE A 38 17.44 1.21 -11.68
N ASP A 39 16.46 2.03 -12.09
CA ASP A 39 16.11 2.29 -13.48
C ASP A 39 16.07 3.80 -13.75
N PRO A 40 17.20 4.43 -14.16
CA PRO A 40 17.25 5.86 -14.45
C PRO A 40 16.28 6.31 -15.56
N SER A 41 15.90 5.41 -16.47
CA SER A 41 14.97 5.74 -17.57
C SER A 41 13.55 6.02 -17.07
N HIS A 42 13.19 5.53 -15.87
CA HIS A 42 11.89 5.73 -15.25
C HIS A 42 11.59 7.21 -14.95
N LYS A 43 12.61 8.07 -14.87
CA LYS A 43 12.44 9.51 -14.69
C LYS A 43 11.51 10.16 -15.71
N SER A 44 11.44 9.63 -16.92
CA SER A 44 10.54 10.08 -17.98
C SER A 44 9.05 9.79 -17.71
N ARG A 45 8.76 8.93 -16.72
CA ARG A 45 7.39 8.53 -16.33
C ARG A 45 6.86 9.29 -15.12
N ARG A 46 7.65 10.18 -14.52
CA ARG A 46 7.19 11.01 -13.41
C ARG A 46 5.99 11.85 -13.82
N ALA A 47 5.02 12.02 -12.93
CA ALA A 47 4.04 13.08 -13.09
C ALA A 47 4.75 14.45 -13.08
N PRO A 48 4.27 15.46 -13.85
CA PRO A 48 4.97 16.74 -14.02
C PRO A 48 5.34 17.46 -12.72
N ALA A 49 4.52 17.34 -11.67
CA ALA A 49 4.75 17.95 -10.37
C ALA A 49 5.49 17.03 -9.37
N ALA A 50 5.81 15.78 -9.75
CA ALA A 50 6.36 14.81 -8.83
C ALA A 50 7.89 14.95 -8.69
N GLY A 51 8.36 15.28 -7.50
CA GLY A 51 9.77 15.35 -7.13
C GLY A 51 10.34 13.99 -6.68
N ASP A 52 11.59 14.03 -6.23
CA ASP A 52 12.35 12.86 -5.77
C ASP A 52 11.70 12.11 -4.61
N ARG A 53 11.02 12.83 -3.74
CA ARG A 53 10.33 12.27 -2.56
C ARG A 53 8.91 11.80 -2.82
N HIS A 54 8.35 11.95 -4.02
CA HIS A 54 7.06 11.34 -4.33
C HIS A 54 7.20 9.83 -4.51
N PRO A 55 6.15 9.05 -4.18
CA PRO A 55 6.13 7.62 -4.47
C PRO A 55 6.36 7.37 -5.96
N VAL A 56 7.09 6.32 -6.30
CA VAL A 56 7.20 5.87 -7.68
C VAL A 56 5.85 5.35 -8.18
N LEU A 57 5.45 5.78 -9.36
CA LEU A 57 4.21 5.44 -10.05
C LEU A 57 4.50 4.77 -11.38
N TYR A 58 3.45 4.24 -12.04
CA TYR A 58 3.58 3.53 -13.33
C TYR A 58 4.54 2.34 -13.27
N VAL A 59 4.61 1.68 -12.12
CA VAL A 59 5.38 0.45 -11.88
C VAL A 59 4.44 -0.74 -11.76
N SER A 60 4.76 -1.81 -12.48
CA SER A 60 4.08 -3.09 -12.34
C SER A 60 4.60 -3.87 -11.14
N SER A 61 3.87 -4.92 -10.73
CA SER A 61 4.39 -5.83 -9.69
C SER A 61 5.68 -6.53 -10.12
N LEU A 62 5.86 -6.75 -11.42
CA LEU A 62 7.09 -7.34 -11.98
C LEU A 62 8.27 -6.37 -11.85
N ASP A 63 8.06 -5.07 -12.09
CA ASP A 63 9.09 -4.05 -11.92
C ASP A 63 9.48 -3.91 -10.45
N ALA A 64 8.49 -3.92 -9.55
CA ALA A 64 8.71 -3.90 -8.10
C ALA A 64 9.53 -5.12 -7.62
N ILE A 65 9.25 -6.32 -8.14
CA ILE A 65 10.02 -7.53 -7.84
C ILE A 65 11.46 -7.40 -8.34
N LYS A 66 11.69 -6.89 -9.57
CA LYS A 66 13.04 -6.64 -10.10
C LYS A 66 13.82 -5.64 -9.26
N PHE A 67 13.15 -4.56 -8.82
CA PHE A 67 13.74 -3.61 -7.88
C PHE A 67 14.19 -4.29 -6.58
N CYS A 68 13.34 -5.12 -5.98
CA CYS A 68 13.68 -5.86 -4.76
C CYS A 68 14.88 -6.80 -4.97
N GLN A 69 14.94 -7.48 -6.12
CA GLN A 69 16.07 -8.37 -6.48
C GLN A 69 17.36 -7.58 -6.64
N TRP A 70 17.32 -6.44 -7.35
CA TRP A 70 18.47 -5.55 -7.50
C TRP A 70 18.97 -5.03 -6.15
N LEU A 71 18.07 -4.56 -5.28
CA LEU A 71 18.43 -4.08 -3.95
C LEU A 71 19.01 -5.20 -3.08
N SER A 72 18.45 -6.41 -3.19
CA SER A 72 18.96 -7.58 -2.45
C SER A 72 20.40 -7.93 -2.83
N MET A 73 20.73 -7.90 -4.11
CA MET A 73 22.10 -8.12 -4.59
C MET A 73 23.06 -7.02 -4.11
N ARG A 74 22.60 -5.76 -4.17
CA ARG A 74 23.41 -4.59 -3.80
C ARG A 74 23.73 -4.56 -2.31
N GLU A 75 22.76 -4.87 -1.46
CA GLU A 75 22.89 -4.76 0.02
C GLU A 75 23.18 -6.09 0.70
N ARG A 76 23.21 -7.21 -0.03
CA ARG A 76 23.39 -8.56 0.49
C ARG A 76 22.38 -8.94 1.58
N LYS A 77 21.12 -8.51 1.39
CA LYS A 77 19.98 -8.77 2.25
C LYS A 77 18.82 -9.30 1.41
N LYS A 78 17.80 -9.87 2.05
CA LYS A 78 16.63 -10.39 1.34
C LYS A 78 15.50 -9.37 1.34
N TYR A 79 15.41 -8.57 0.30
CA TYR A 79 14.28 -7.65 0.06
C TYR A 79 13.25 -8.29 -0.86
N ARG A 80 11.97 -8.03 -0.56
CA ARG A 80 10.83 -8.46 -1.35
C ARG A 80 9.63 -7.54 -1.16
N LEU A 81 8.59 -7.72 -1.95
CA LEU A 81 7.29 -7.15 -1.65
C LEU A 81 6.76 -7.75 -0.34
N PRO A 82 6.00 -6.97 0.45
CA PRO A 82 5.28 -7.52 1.61
C PRO A 82 4.27 -8.57 1.14
N THR A 83 4.02 -9.58 1.95
CA THR A 83 2.79 -10.36 1.78
C THR A 83 1.59 -9.48 2.10
N GLU A 84 0.43 -9.84 1.60
CA GLU A 84 -0.80 -9.11 1.90
C GLU A 84 -1.08 -9.09 3.41
N ALA A 85 -0.76 -10.16 4.11
CA ALA A 85 -0.93 -10.25 5.55
C ALA A 85 0.06 -9.40 6.34
N GLU A 86 1.32 -9.33 5.92
CA GLU A 86 2.33 -8.43 6.50
C GLU A 86 1.92 -6.97 6.30
N TRP A 87 1.44 -6.63 5.10
CA TRP A 87 0.96 -5.28 4.80
C TRP A 87 -0.21 -4.88 5.72
N GLU A 88 -1.24 -5.75 5.83
CA GLU A 88 -2.40 -5.49 6.68
C GLU A 88 -2.02 -5.39 8.16
N TYR A 89 -1.13 -6.28 8.64
CA TYR A 89 -0.62 -6.22 10.01
C TYR A 89 0.13 -4.92 10.28
N ALA A 90 1.01 -4.51 9.37
CA ALA A 90 1.76 -3.26 9.47
C ALA A 90 0.86 -2.02 9.51
N ALA A 91 -0.27 -2.06 8.77
CA ALA A 91 -1.22 -0.97 8.72
C ALA A 91 -2.09 -0.87 9.99
N LYS A 92 -2.56 -2.01 10.52
CA LYS A 92 -3.58 -1.99 11.60
C LYS A 92 -3.12 -2.49 12.96
N GLY A 93 -1.98 -3.16 13.07
CA GLY A 93 -1.58 -3.80 14.33
C GLY A 93 -2.51 -4.94 14.72
N THR A 94 -2.75 -5.07 16.03
CA THR A 94 -3.54 -6.17 16.63
C THR A 94 -4.87 -5.72 17.24
N ASP A 95 -5.17 -4.43 17.27
CA ASP A 95 -6.34 -3.86 17.93
C ASP A 95 -7.59 -3.77 17.03
N GLY A 96 -7.50 -4.22 15.77
CA GLY A 96 -8.64 -4.28 14.85
C GLY A 96 -9.08 -2.92 14.27
N ARG A 97 -8.24 -1.88 14.37
CA ARG A 97 -8.53 -0.53 13.86
C ARG A 97 -8.88 -0.53 12.37
N ARG A 98 -9.77 0.39 12.00
CA ARG A 98 -10.25 0.53 10.62
C ARG A 98 -9.24 1.23 9.71
N TYR A 99 -8.54 2.23 10.23
CA TYR A 99 -7.51 3.02 9.55
C TYR A 99 -6.19 2.95 10.33
N PRO A 100 -5.04 3.25 9.72
CA PRO A 100 -3.75 3.18 10.42
C PRO A 100 -3.71 4.01 11.70
N TRP A 101 -4.37 5.15 11.73
CA TRP A 101 -4.44 6.07 12.87
C TRP A 101 -5.57 5.76 13.88
N GLY A 102 -6.46 4.81 13.61
CA GLY A 102 -7.59 4.46 14.49
C GLY A 102 -8.91 4.20 13.75
N ASN A 103 -10.04 4.35 14.45
CA ASN A 103 -11.34 3.96 13.93
C ASN A 103 -12.15 5.10 13.30
N PHE A 104 -11.87 6.33 13.66
CA PHE A 104 -12.64 7.50 13.24
C PHE A 104 -11.69 8.64 12.89
N ASP A 105 -12.13 9.67 12.29
CA ASP A 105 -11.50 10.87 11.81
C ASP A 105 -11.22 10.85 10.30
N LYS A 106 -12.16 11.43 9.59
CA LYS A 106 -11.95 11.83 8.19
C LYS A 106 -11.41 13.26 8.18
N ARG A 107 -10.10 13.41 8.02
CA ARG A 107 -9.42 14.70 8.04
C ARG A 107 -8.33 14.77 6.98
N GLY A 108 -8.08 15.94 6.44
CA GLY A 108 -7.06 16.15 5.42
C GLY A 108 -5.61 16.03 5.90
N ASP A 109 -5.36 16.04 7.22
CA ASP A 109 -4.04 15.90 7.81
C ASP A 109 -3.65 14.44 8.17
N LEU A 110 -4.45 13.46 7.75
CA LEU A 110 -4.24 12.04 8.06
C LEU A 110 -3.84 11.20 6.85
N ALA A 111 -4.28 11.57 5.65
CA ALA A 111 -4.01 10.84 4.43
C ALA A 111 -4.33 11.67 3.20
N ASN A 112 -3.67 11.34 2.08
CA ASN A 112 -3.99 11.89 0.76
C ASN A 112 -5.00 10.99 0.05
N PHE A 113 -6.17 11.54 -0.30
CA PHE A 113 -7.27 10.83 -0.96
C PHE A 113 -8.11 11.78 -1.82
N ALA A 114 -9.13 11.29 -2.51
CA ALA A 114 -9.98 12.12 -3.37
C ALA A 114 -10.79 13.15 -2.55
N ASP A 115 -10.23 14.33 -2.40
CA ASP A 115 -10.72 15.47 -1.63
C ASP A 115 -11.09 16.67 -2.53
N LYS A 116 -11.21 17.87 -1.98
CA LYS A 116 -11.57 19.07 -2.72
C LYS A 116 -10.55 19.46 -3.80
N ASN A 117 -9.30 19.01 -3.70
CA ASN A 117 -8.22 19.31 -4.65
C ASN A 117 -8.30 18.47 -5.92
N THR A 118 -9.09 17.40 -5.91
CA THR A 118 -9.32 16.54 -7.07
C THR A 118 -10.63 16.85 -7.78
N SER A 119 -10.76 16.48 -9.07
CA SER A 119 -11.95 16.78 -9.90
C SER A 119 -12.92 15.60 -10.06
N PHE A 120 -12.74 14.50 -9.31
CA PHE A 120 -13.62 13.34 -9.44
C PHE A 120 -15.02 13.62 -8.91
N ALA A 121 -16.03 12.99 -9.50
CA ALA A 121 -17.42 13.12 -9.04
C ALA A 121 -17.63 12.61 -7.61
N TRP A 122 -16.72 11.76 -7.11
CA TRP A 122 -16.74 11.20 -5.75
C TRP A 122 -15.80 11.90 -4.77
N SER A 123 -15.12 12.98 -5.17
CA SER A 123 -14.24 13.75 -4.31
C SER A 123 -14.98 14.34 -3.13
N ASP A 124 -14.35 14.27 -1.95
CA ASP A 124 -14.90 14.88 -0.74
C ASP A 124 -14.60 16.37 -0.70
N ARG A 125 -15.58 17.19 -1.02
CA ARG A 125 -15.46 18.65 -1.10
C ARG A 125 -15.29 19.34 0.26
N GLN A 126 -15.49 18.62 1.36
CA GLN A 126 -15.38 19.13 2.73
C GLN A 126 -13.98 18.93 3.34
N VAL A 127 -13.11 18.17 2.67
CA VAL A 127 -11.77 17.87 3.15
C VAL A 127 -10.74 18.54 2.25
N ASP A 128 -9.61 18.90 2.83
CA ASP A 128 -8.45 19.49 2.19
C ASP A 128 -7.18 18.78 2.68
N ASP A 129 -6.58 17.94 1.87
CA ASP A 129 -5.29 17.31 2.15
C ASP A 129 -4.10 18.06 1.54
N GLY A 130 -4.38 19.06 0.70
CA GLY A 130 -3.38 19.93 0.06
C GLY A 130 -2.81 19.41 -1.25
N TYR A 131 -3.27 18.26 -1.76
CA TYR A 131 -2.69 17.63 -2.94
C TYR A 131 -3.74 17.21 -3.97
N ALA A 132 -3.53 17.57 -5.23
CA ALA A 132 -4.40 17.15 -6.34
C ALA A 132 -4.02 15.76 -6.91
N GLU A 133 -2.81 15.30 -6.64
CA GLU A 133 -2.27 14.00 -7.02
C GLU A 133 -1.47 13.43 -5.85
N SER A 134 -0.48 12.55 -6.11
CA SER A 134 0.37 12.00 -5.04
C SER A 134 1.12 13.09 -4.28
N SER A 135 1.33 12.90 -3.00
CA SER A 135 2.13 13.77 -2.13
C SER A 135 3.55 13.21 -1.94
N PRO A 136 4.54 14.05 -1.54
CA PRO A 136 5.79 13.54 -1.03
C PRO A 136 5.55 12.58 0.13
N VAL A 137 6.32 11.48 0.20
CA VAL A 137 6.18 10.52 1.30
C VAL A 137 6.39 11.19 2.66
N GLY A 138 5.59 10.79 3.66
CA GLY A 138 5.65 11.35 5.00
C GLY A 138 4.97 12.72 5.16
N SER A 139 4.12 13.13 4.22
CA SER A 139 3.37 14.39 4.35
C SER A 139 2.28 14.32 5.43
N PHE A 140 1.92 13.13 5.90
CA PHE A 140 0.83 12.92 6.87
C PHE A 140 1.30 12.20 8.15
N PRO A 141 2.15 12.84 8.98
CA PRO A 141 2.74 12.18 10.15
C PRO A 141 1.72 11.80 11.23
N ARG A 142 0.50 12.34 11.18
CA ARG A 142 -0.61 11.98 12.07
C ARG A 142 -1.39 10.75 11.59
N GLY A 143 -1.21 10.36 10.32
CA GLY A 143 -1.81 9.18 9.69
C GLY A 143 -1.01 7.89 9.89
N VAL A 144 -0.05 7.90 10.80
CA VAL A 144 0.90 6.81 11.05
C VAL A 144 0.23 5.56 11.62
N SER A 145 0.74 4.40 11.26
CA SER A 145 0.32 3.10 11.80
C SER A 145 0.84 2.88 13.24
N PRO A 146 0.35 1.86 13.97
CA PRO A 146 0.84 1.52 15.31
C PRO A 146 2.34 1.26 15.40
N PHE A 147 2.96 0.91 14.28
CA PHE A 147 4.37 0.60 14.18
C PHE A 147 5.23 1.77 13.66
N GLY A 148 4.67 2.97 13.54
CA GLY A 148 5.40 4.13 13.02
C GLY A 148 5.59 4.12 11.50
N ILE A 149 4.82 3.33 10.77
CA ILE A 149 4.87 3.25 9.31
C ILE A 149 3.90 4.28 8.73
N GLU A 150 4.36 5.08 7.79
CA GLU A 150 3.59 6.16 7.18
C GLU A 150 3.04 5.80 5.80
N ASP A 151 2.07 6.58 5.33
CA ASP A 151 1.42 6.42 4.03
C ASP A 151 0.80 5.01 3.82
N MET A 152 0.35 4.36 4.91
CA MET A 152 -0.35 3.07 4.82
C MET A 152 -1.84 3.21 4.41
N ALA A 153 -2.30 4.44 4.18
CA ALA A 153 -3.66 4.74 3.72
C ALA A 153 -3.61 5.96 2.80
N GLY A 154 -4.08 5.82 1.58
CA GLY A 154 -4.03 6.88 0.58
C GLY A 154 -2.66 7.07 -0.06
N ASN A 155 -2.42 8.21 -0.66
CA ASN A 155 -1.29 8.54 -1.49
C ASN A 155 -1.20 7.61 -2.71
N VAL A 156 -0.72 6.39 -2.57
CA VAL A 156 -0.67 5.40 -3.65
C VAL A 156 -1.13 4.02 -3.17
N TRP A 157 -1.82 3.28 -4.03
CA TRP A 157 -1.97 1.84 -3.86
C TRP A 157 -0.60 1.18 -3.87
N GLU A 158 -0.46 0.05 -3.17
CA GLU A 158 0.82 -0.63 -3.02
C GLU A 158 0.73 -2.11 -3.36
N TRP A 159 1.57 -2.56 -4.30
CA TRP A 159 1.68 -3.96 -4.67
C TRP A 159 2.12 -4.83 -3.49
N CYS A 160 1.44 -5.98 -3.35
CA CYS A 160 1.84 -7.09 -2.50
C CYS A 160 2.39 -8.26 -3.33
N GLY A 161 3.13 -9.15 -2.66
CA GLY A 161 3.71 -10.33 -3.30
C GLY A 161 2.69 -11.42 -3.65
N ASP A 162 1.50 -11.38 -3.03
CA ASP A 162 0.49 -12.42 -3.13
C ASP A 162 -0.29 -12.36 -4.44
N PHE A 163 -0.61 -13.52 -4.98
CA PHE A 163 -1.71 -13.62 -5.91
C PHE A 163 -3.05 -13.53 -5.18
N PHE A 164 -4.04 -12.93 -5.84
CA PHE A 164 -5.36 -12.74 -5.29
C PHE A 164 -6.15 -14.05 -5.22
N GLU A 165 -6.66 -14.35 -4.03
CA GLU A 165 -7.72 -15.35 -3.82
C GLU A 165 -8.74 -14.85 -2.79
N SER A 166 -9.91 -15.48 -2.72
CA SER A 166 -10.88 -15.26 -1.65
C SER A 166 -10.34 -15.79 -0.33
N TYR A 167 -10.59 -15.06 0.75
CA TYR A 167 -10.18 -15.51 2.08
C TYR A 167 -10.89 -16.79 2.50
N LYS A 168 -10.23 -17.58 3.34
CA LYS A 168 -10.79 -18.80 3.95
C LYS A 168 -10.78 -18.62 5.47
N PRO A 169 -11.81 -19.10 6.20
CA PRO A 169 -11.95 -18.92 7.65
C PRO A 169 -11.03 -19.87 8.44
N THR A 170 -9.76 -19.96 8.05
CA THR A 170 -8.78 -20.84 8.69
C THR A 170 -7.59 -20.01 9.16
N SER A 171 -7.19 -20.20 10.43
CA SER A 171 -5.98 -19.58 10.96
C SER A 171 -4.74 -20.03 10.18
N LYS A 172 -3.84 -19.09 9.91
CA LYS A 172 -2.60 -19.31 9.13
C LYS A 172 -1.40 -18.68 9.84
N ILE A 173 -0.23 -19.26 9.64
CA ILE A 173 1.06 -18.69 10.03
C ILE A 173 1.73 -18.21 8.74
N ASP A 174 2.19 -16.95 8.73
CA ASP A 174 2.84 -16.27 7.61
C ASP A 174 2.18 -16.54 6.25
N PRO A 175 0.87 -16.24 6.09
CA PRO A 175 0.17 -16.54 4.86
C PRO A 175 0.78 -15.76 3.69
N ARG A 176 1.00 -16.44 2.57
CA ARG A 176 1.60 -15.89 1.34
C ARG A 176 0.67 -15.95 0.13
N GLY A 177 -0.63 -16.22 0.35
CA GLY A 177 -1.55 -16.43 -0.75
C GLY A 177 -1.25 -17.71 -1.56
N PRO A 178 -1.88 -17.91 -2.71
CA PRO A 178 -1.61 -19.03 -3.60
C PRO A 178 -0.25 -18.86 -4.31
N THR A 179 0.38 -19.97 -4.68
CA THR A 179 1.68 -19.98 -5.37
C THR A 179 1.60 -19.49 -6.82
N ASN A 180 0.41 -19.54 -7.42
CA ASN A 180 0.12 -19.08 -8.77
C ASN A 180 -1.27 -18.43 -8.82
N GLY A 181 -1.48 -17.60 -9.83
CA GLY A 181 -2.73 -16.88 -10.03
C GLY A 181 -2.62 -15.90 -11.21
N THR A 182 -3.73 -15.27 -11.56
CA THR A 182 -3.78 -14.32 -12.69
C THR A 182 -3.58 -12.87 -12.27
N LYS A 183 -3.93 -12.51 -11.02
CA LYS A 183 -3.88 -11.14 -10.50
C LYS A 183 -3.09 -11.08 -9.20
N ARG A 184 -2.30 -10.03 -9.02
CA ARG A 184 -1.62 -9.72 -7.76
C ARG A 184 -2.39 -8.70 -6.95
N VAL A 185 -2.34 -8.85 -5.64
CA VAL A 185 -3.00 -7.97 -4.67
C VAL A 185 -2.28 -6.62 -4.61
N TYR A 186 -3.04 -5.55 -4.39
CA TYR A 186 -2.55 -4.26 -3.92
C TYR A 186 -3.47 -3.68 -2.85
N ARG A 187 -2.91 -2.83 -1.98
CA ARG A 187 -3.51 -2.39 -0.72
C ARG A 187 -3.37 -0.87 -0.52
N GLY A 188 -4.15 -0.29 0.43
CA GLY A 188 -3.95 1.03 0.99
C GLY A 188 -4.85 2.13 0.46
N GLY A 189 -5.41 2.01 -0.73
CA GLY A 189 -6.04 3.14 -1.39
C GLY A 189 -5.02 4.12 -1.98
N SER A 190 -5.49 5.16 -2.64
CA SER A 190 -4.64 6.16 -3.28
C SER A 190 -5.27 7.55 -3.21
N TRP A 191 -4.59 8.56 -3.73
CA TRP A 191 -5.09 9.92 -3.92
C TRP A 191 -6.39 10.01 -4.76
N LYS A 192 -6.70 8.97 -5.53
CA LYS A 192 -7.97 8.85 -6.28
C LYS A 192 -9.09 8.17 -5.52
N SER A 193 -8.78 7.59 -4.37
CA SER A 193 -9.72 6.75 -3.64
C SER A 193 -10.70 7.57 -2.81
N ARG A 194 -11.94 7.08 -2.66
CA ARG A 194 -12.83 7.56 -1.61
C ARG A 194 -12.23 7.23 -0.25
N PHE A 195 -12.47 8.06 0.77
CA PHE A 195 -12.04 7.80 2.14
C PHE A 195 -12.36 6.37 2.64
N ALA A 196 -13.54 5.88 2.32
CA ALA A 196 -13.94 4.52 2.67
C ALA A 196 -13.01 3.41 2.12
N SER A 197 -12.27 3.68 1.06
CA SER A 197 -11.30 2.72 0.47
C SER A 197 -9.91 2.77 1.11
N LEU A 198 -9.70 3.66 2.08
CA LEU A 198 -8.45 3.77 2.84
C LEU A 198 -8.39 2.81 4.04
N ARG A 199 -9.42 1.98 4.24
CA ARG A 199 -9.43 1.00 5.35
C ARG A 199 -8.23 0.08 5.25
N THR A 200 -7.67 -0.26 6.40
CA THR A 200 -6.56 -1.24 6.50
C THR A 200 -6.89 -2.60 5.89
N THR A 201 -8.18 -2.92 5.74
CA THR A 201 -8.68 -4.16 5.14
C THR A 201 -9.01 -4.05 3.66
N ALA A 202 -9.08 -2.82 3.11
CA ALA A 202 -9.38 -2.61 1.70
C ALA A 202 -8.31 -3.27 0.82
N ARG A 203 -8.77 -4.03 -0.16
CA ARG A 203 -7.92 -4.78 -1.09
C ARG A 203 -8.45 -4.71 -2.50
N SER A 204 -7.52 -4.75 -3.44
CA SER A 204 -7.84 -4.87 -4.86
C SER A 204 -6.78 -5.74 -5.56
N ALA A 205 -6.97 -6.04 -6.83
CA ALA A 205 -6.01 -6.86 -7.57
C ALA A 205 -6.05 -6.57 -9.08
N ASN A 206 -4.90 -6.71 -9.72
CA ASN A 206 -4.80 -6.58 -11.18
C ASN A 206 -3.72 -7.51 -11.75
N LEU A 207 -3.62 -7.58 -13.08
CA LEU A 207 -2.60 -8.36 -13.78
C LEU A 207 -1.20 -7.94 -13.31
N PRO A 208 -0.23 -8.87 -13.26
CA PRO A 208 1.12 -8.57 -12.77
C PRO A 208 1.87 -7.48 -13.56
N ASN A 209 1.53 -7.28 -14.83
CA ASN A 209 2.12 -6.26 -15.72
C ASN A 209 1.32 -4.94 -15.73
N PHE A 210 0.21 -4.83 -14.99
CA PHE A 210 -0.56 -3.60 -14.88
C PHE A 210 0.23 -2.52 -14.16
N SER A 211 0.12 -1.26 -14.61
CA SER A 211 0.69 -0.09 -13.95
C SER A 211 -0.18 1.13 -14.21
N CYS A 212 -0.24 2.07 -13.27
CA CYS A 212 -1.02 3.31 -13.41
C CYS A 212 -0.44 4.43 -12.53
N ASN A 213 -1.02 5.62 -12.62
CA ASN A 213 -0.53 6.82 -11.95
C ASN A 213 -0.98 6.97 -10.47
N ASP A 214 -1.45 5.91 -9.87
CA ASP A 214 -1.81 5.87 -8.45
C ASP A 214 -1.44 4.53 -7.78
N LEU A 215 -0.50 3.78 -8.38
CA LEU A 215 -0.06 2.48 -7.90
C LEU A 215 1.47 2.42 -7.88
N GLY A 216 2.01 2.19 -6.69
CA GLY A 216 3.42 2.03 -6.38
C GLY A 216 3.64 0.78 -5.54
N PHE A 217 4.63 0.81 -4.63
CA PHE A 217 4.92 -0.30 -3.73
C PHE A 217 5.82 0.14 -2.57
N ARG A 218 5.82 -0.66 -1.51
CA ARG A 218 6.84 -0.65 -0.44
C ARG A 218 7.51 -2.01 -0.35
N ILE A 219 8.59 -2.09 0.43
CA ILE A 219 9.39 -3.31 0.55
C ILE A 219 9.47 -3.79 1.98
N VAL A 220 9.73 -5.07 2.12
CA VAL A 220 10.13 -5.70 3.38
C VAL A 220 11.51 -6.32 3.25
N CYS A 221 12.24 -6.38 4.40
CA CYS A 221 13.47 -7.13 4.54
C CYS A 221 13.22 -8.29 5.51
N GLU A 222 13.63 -9.50 5.14
CA GLU A 222 13.56 -10.65 6.06
C GLU A 222 14.53 -10.45 7.22
N CYS A 223 14.12 -10.82 8.44
CA CYS A 223 15.03 -10.90 9.58
C CYS A 223 15.93 -12.13 9.41
N GLU A 224 17.23 -11.96 9.62
CA GLU A 224 18.18 -13.04 9.76
C GLU A 224 17.97 -13.76 11.12
#